data_6e528cc73868b26597a29d3c109810b5
#
_entry.id   6e528cc73868b26597a29d3c109810b5
#
_cell.length_a   1.000
_cell.length_b   1.000
_cell.length_c   1.000
_cell.angle_alpha   90.00
_cell.angle_beta   90.00
_cell.angle_gamma   90.00
#
_symmetry.space_group_name_H-M   'P 1'
#
loop_
_entity.id
_entity.type
_entity.pdbx_description
1 polymer ?
#
loop_
_entity_poly.entity_id
_entity_poly.type
_entity_poly.pdbx_seq_one_letter_code
_entity_poly.pdbx_strand_id
1 'polypeptide(L)'
;FGEAPILISNVAPQTRAKVATGLLRNHGYLRGKVDYRVVTGRNPKKAKIDYDITPGHLFFLDSVAYKGFDATADSLLSRTRKHRLLRSGEAFSTSALVAEQARIEALMRNNGYYYFSPTYTTFFADTVAHPGYVQLQVRPAAQRPAVAQRPWYIGHVYVTIRDENESNITG
;
A
#
# COMPACT_ATOMS: atom_id res chain seq x y z
N PHE A 1 -12.57 42.06 -6.00
CA PHE A 1 -13.59 41.15 -5.46
C PHE A 1 -12.85 40.16 -4.60
N GLY A 2 -13.00 40.26 -3.26
CA GLY A 2 -12.39 39.30 -2.32
C GLY A 2 -13.17 38.00 -2.30
N GLU A 3 -12.48 36.89 -2.08
CA GLU A 3 -13.12 35.59 -1.87
C GLU A 3 -14.05 35.62 -0.65
N ALA A 4 -15.16 34.91 -0.73
CA ALA A 4 -16.11 34.81 0.36
C ALA A 4 -15.42 34.23 1.64
N PRO A 5 -15.72 34.76 2.84
CA PRO A 5 -15.11 34.29 4.07
C PRO A 5 -15.47 32.82 4.32
N ILE A 6 -14.46 32.01 4.54
CA ILE A 6 -14.63 30.57 4.85
C ILE A 6 -15.01 30.43 6.34
N LEU A 7 -16.14 29.78 6.61
CA LEU A 7 -16.56 29.46 7.97
C LEU A 7 -15.65 28.40 8.59
N ILE A 8 -15.33 28.53 9.87
CA ILE A 8 -14.53 27.55 10.64
C ILE A 8 -15.11 26.14 10.60
N SER A 9 -16.43 26.04 10.60
CA SER A 9 -17.14 24.76 10.43
C SER A 9 -16.77 24.02 9.14
N ASN A 10 -16.48 24.78 8.06
CA ASN A 10 -16.13 24.21 6.77
C ASN A 10 -14.64 23.85 6.65
N VAL A 11 -13.80 24.33 7.56
CA VAL A 11 -12.36 24.01 7.57
C VAL A 11 -12.07 22.62 8.13
N ALA A 12 -12.97 22.10 9.00
CA ALA A 12 -12.83 20.81 9.68
C ALA A 12 -11.40 20.58 10.24
N PRO A 13 -10.90 21.40 11.19
CA PRO A 13 -9.50 21.38 11.60
C PRO A 13 -9.09 20.03 12.21
N GLN A 14 -9.98 19.36 12.89
CA GLN A 14 -9.73 18.02 13.45
C GLN A 14 -9.45 17.01 12.34
N THR A 15 -10.21 17.03 11.25
CA THR A 15 -10.00 16.12 10.11
C THR A 15 -8.67 16.41 9.43
N ARG A 16 -8.31 17.68 9.26
CA ARG A 16 -7.03 18.08 8.69
C ARG A 16 -5.85 17.63 9.55
N ALA A 17 -5.95 17.79 10.87
CA ALA A 17 -4.92 17.30 11.81
C ALA A 17 -4.75 15.77 11.73
N LYS A 18 -5.86 15.01 11.64
CA LYS A 18 -5.81 13.54 11.44
C LYS A 18 -5.15 13.16 10.11
N VAL A 19 -5.50 13.83 9.01
CA VAL A 19 -4.89 13.60 7.70
C VAL A 19 -3.38 13.91 7.74
N ALA A 20 -2.99 15.03 8.33
CA ALA A 20 -1.59 15.39 8.47
C ALA A 20 -0.81 14.39 9.34
N THR A 21 -1.41 13.88 10.43
CA THR A 21 -0.84 12.78 11.23
C THR A 21 -0.66 11.51 10.39
N GLY A 22 -1.63 11.18 9.55
CA GLY A 22 -1.55 10.05 8.60
C GLY A 22 -0.39 10.23 7.61
N LEU A 23 -0.22 11.43 7.07
CA LEU A 23 0.90 11.75 6.17
C LEU A 23 2.26 11.58 6.85
N LEU A 24 2.41 12.05 8.09
CA LEU A 24 3.64 11.81 8.85
C LEU A 24 3.96 10.33 8.96
N ARG A 25 2.98 9.51 9.33
CA ARG A 25 3.16 8.05 9.44
C ARG A 25 3.51 7.39 8.11
N ASN A 26 2.87 7.85 7.02
CA ASN A 26 3.15 7.35 5.67
C ASN A 26 4.60 7.64 5.22
N HIS A 27 5.21 8.68 5.77
CA HIS A 27 6.59 9.08 5.50
C HIS A 27 7.59 8.61 6.57
N GLY A 28 7.22 7.63 7.39
CA GLY A 28 8.14 7.01 8.34
C GLY A 28 8.18 7.66 9.73
N TYR A 29 7.45 8.73 9.97
CA TYR A 29 7.30 9.32 11.30
C TYR A 29 6.18 8.61 12.07
N LEU A 30 6.40 7.33 12.42
CA LEU A 30 5.36 6.44 12.95
C LEU A 30 4.74 6.94 14.26
N ARG A 31 5.48 7.71 15.05
CA ARG A 31 5.03 8.34 16.29
C ARG A 31 4.65 9.81 16.10
N GLY A 32 4.61 10.28 14.85
CA GLY A 32 4.25 11.64 14.49
C GLY A 32 2.83 11.99 14.92
N LYS A 33 2.64 13.24 15.36
CA LYS A 33 1.39 13.77 15.89
C LYS A 33 1.16 15.18 15.36
N VAL A 34 -0.08 15.49 15.03
CA VAL A 34 -0.51 16.85 14.68
C VAL A 34 -1.70 17.20 15.55
N ASP A 35 -1.53 18.18 16.39
CA ASP A 35 -2.59 18.77 17.19
C ASP A 35 -3.05 20.09 16.56
N TYR A 36 -4.19 20.61 16.94
CA TYR A 36 -4.67 21.91 16.48
C TYR A 36 -5.30 22.70 17.61
N ARG A 37 -5.27 24.02 17.48
CA ARG A 37 -6.00 24.93 18.35
C ARG A 37 -6.64 26.05 17.55
N VAL A 38 -7.85 26.41 17.96
CA VAL A 38 -8.56 27.54 17.39
C VAL A 38 -8.30 28.76 18.28
N VAL A 39 -7.71 29.79 17.71
CA VAL A 39 -7.36 31.03 18.39
C VAL A 39 -8.33 32.12 17.94
N THR A 40 -9.13 32.64 18.87
CA THR A 40 -9.99 33.78 18.64
C THR A 40 -9.30 35.05 19.09
N GLY A 41 -9.26 36.05 18.22
CA GLY A 41 -8.68 37.37 18.53
C GLY A 41 -9.72 38.33 19.12
N ARG A 42 -9.37 39.61 19.13
CA ARG A 42 -10.24 40.70 19.57
C ARG A 42 -11.61 40.77 18.84
N ASN A 43 -11.64 40.31 17.61
CA ASN A 43 -12.87 40.19 16.83
C ASN A 43 -13.42 38.75 16.92
N PRO A 44 -14.58 38.53 17.60
CA PRO A 44 -15.14 37.18 17.79
C PRO A 44 -15.62 36.52 16.49
N LYS A 45 -15.77 37.31 15.40
CA LYS A 45 -16.12 36.81 14.05
C LYS A 45 -14.92 36.33 13.26
N LYS A 46 -13.69 36.45 13.79
CA LYS A 46 -12.45 36.01 13.15
C LYS A 46 -11.72 35.06 14.05
N ALA A 47 -11.38 33.90 13.52
CA ALA A 47 -10.55 32.94 14.21
C ALA A 47 -9.39 32.46 13.32
N LYS A 48 -8.32 32.08 13.96
CA LYS A 48 -7.11 31.49 13.37
C LYS A 48 -7.00 30.05 13.84
N ILE A 49 -6.54 29.18 12.97
CA ILE A 49 -6.25 27.78 13.36
C ILE A 49 -4.74 27.62 13.31
N ASP A 50 -4.17 27.27 14.45
CA ASP A 50 -2.76 26.89 14.57
C ASP A 50 -2.67 25.37 14.63
N TYR A 51 -1.74 24.79 13.85
CA TYR A 51 -1.44 23.36 13.87
C TYR A 51 -0.05 23.17 14.49
N ASP A 52 0.01 22.40 15.56
CA ASP A 52 1.27 22.02 16.22
C ASP A 52 1.70 20.65 15.72
N ILE A 53 2.83 20.57 15.04
CA ILE A 53 3.35 19.36 14.43
C ILE A 53 4.54 18.84 15.25
N THR A 54 4.40 17.62 15.75
CA THR A 54 5.46 16.90 16.47
C THR A 54 5.80 15.64 15.66
N PRO A 55 6.79 15.69 14.76
CA PRO A 55 7.09 14.56 13.87
C PRO A 55 7.69 13.36 14.61
N GLY A 56 8.45 13.58 15.67
CA GLY A 56 9.20 12.53 16.33
C GLY A 56 10.39 12.04 15.50
N HIS A 57 10.82 10.80 15.73
CA HIS A 57 11.92 10.19 15.00
C HIS A 57 11.45 9.60 13.67
N LEU A 58 12.27 9.72 12.63
CA LEU A 58 12.13 8.97 11.39
C LEU A 58 12.52 7.52 11.63
N PHE A 59 11.68 6.58 11.19
CA PHE A 59 11.98 5.16 11.28
C PHE A 59 12.59 4.65 9.97
N PHE A 60 13.56 3.74 10.12
CA PHE A 60 14.24 3.10 8.99
C PHE A 60 13.94 1.60 8.97
N LEU A 61 14.00 0.99 7.80
CA LEU A 61 13.89 -0.46 7.68
C LEU A 61 15.18 -1.11 8.22
N ASP A 62 15.05 -1.98 9.23
CA ASP A 62 16.16 -2.79 9.75
C ASP A 62 16.33 -4.04 8.89
N SER A 63 15.27 -4.85 8.80
CA SER A 63 15.27 -6.08 8.04
C SER A 63 13.93 -6.30 7.32
N VAL A 64 13.98 -7.02 6.20
CA VAL A 64 12.81 -7.41 5.44
C VAL A 64 12.87 -8.90 5.16
N ALA A 65 11.94 -9.67 5.74
CA ALA A 65 11.83 -11.11 5.59
C ALA A 65 10.52 -11.49 4.92
N TYR A 66 10.57 -12.39 3.94
CA TYR A 66 9.39 -13.01 3.32
C TYR A 66 9.15 -14.35 4.01
N LYS A 67 7.93 -14.58 4.52
CA LYS A 67 7.61 -15.78 5.28
C LYS A 67 6.20 -16.29 4.97
N GLY A 68 6.01 -17.60 5.00
CA GLY A 68 4.69 -18.24 4.90
C GLY A 68 4.14 -18.33 3.48
N PHE A 69 4.95 -18.10 2.46
CA PHE A 69 4.60 -18.40 1.08
C PHE A 69 4.77 -19.92 0.80
N ASP A 70 4.07 -20.44 -0.19
CA ASP A 70 4.30 -21.80 -0.67
C ASP A 70 5.70 -21.93 -1.31
N ALA A 71 6.20 -23.16 -1.46
CA ALA A 71 7.56 -23.41 -1.92
C ALA A 71 7.87 -22.80 -3.29
N THR A 72 6.90 -22.78 -4.21
CA THR A 72 7.07 -22.18 -5.55
C THR A 72 7.17 -20.67 -5.46
N ALA A 73 6.23 -20.03 -4.74
CA ALA A 73 6.23 -18.59 -4.52
C ALA A 73 7.48 -18.13 -3.75
N ASP A 74 7.90 -18.87 -2.73
CA ASP A 74 9.12 -18.58 -1.96
C ASP A 74 10.38 -18.63 -2.84
N SER A 75 10.48 -19.63 -3.72
CA SER A 75 11.55 -19.73 -4.71
C SER A 75 11.58 -18.55 -5.68
N LEU A 76 10.39 -18.09 -6.16
CA LEU A 76 10.28 -16.91 -7.05
C LEU A 76 10.73 -15.63 -6.33
N LEU A 77 10.28 -15.42 -5.11
CA LEU A 77 10.66 -14.27 -4.28
C LEU A 77 12.15 -14.26 -3.97
N SER A 78 12.73 -15.41 -3.66
CA SER A 78 14.16 -15.57 -3.36
C SER A 78 15.02 -15.26 -4.57
N ARG A 79 14.69 -15.79 -5.75
CA ARG A 79 15.43 -15.53 -7.02
C ARG A 79 15.37 -14.06 -7.44
N THR A 80 14.26 -13.37 -7.12
CA THR A 80 14.05 -11.95 -7.46
C THR A 80 14.41 -10.99 -6.32
N ARG A 81 15.05 -11.48 -5.26
CA ARG A 81 15.39 -10.69 -4.06
C ARG A 81 16.13 -9.38 -4.36
N LYS A 82 17.01 -9.37 -5.38
CA LYS A 82 17.74 -8.18 -5.81
C LYS A 82 16.84 -7.05 -6.37
N HIS A 83 15.62 -7.39 -6.80
CA HIS A 83 14.65 -6.44 -7.37
C HIS A 83 13.61 -5.97 -6.34
N ARG A 84 13.73 -6.37 -5.07
CA ARG A 84 12.84 -5.90 -4.03
C ARG A 84 12.96 -4.37 -3.84
N LEU A 85 11.84 -3.72 -3.57
CA LEU A 85 11.78 -2.27 -3.37
C LEU A 85 11.98 -1.87 -1.91
N LEU A 86 11.83 -2.82 -0.98
CA LEU A 86 12.05 -2.62 0.44
C LEU A 86 13.48 -3.03 0.79
N ARG A 87 14.32 -2.06 1.16
CA ARG A 87 15.73 -2.28 1.47
C ARG A 87 16.05 -1.87 2.90
N SER A 88 16.88 -2.66 3.56
CA SER A 88 17.44 -2.30 4.87
C SER A 88 18.22 -0.99 4.79
N GLY A 89 18.06 -0.13 5.77
CA GLY A 89 18.68 1.20 5.84
C GLY A 89 17.88 2.32 5.14
N GLU A 90 16.87 2.01 4.34
CA GLU A 90 15.98 3.02 3.76
C GLU A 90 14.92 3.48 4.76
N ALA A 91 14.46 4.72 4.63
CA ALA A 91 13.38 5.24 5.45
C ALA A 91 12.09 4.45 5.22
N PHE A 92 11.37 4.15 6.31
CA PHE A 92 10.06 3.51 6.20
C PHE A 92 9.09 4.39 5.40
N SER A 93 8.40 3.79 4.45
CA SER A 93 7.43 4.49 3.62
C SER A 93 6.27 3.57 3.23
N THR A 94 5.04 4.03 3.45
CA THR A 94 3.85 3.28 3.04
C THR A 94 3.77 3.13 1.51
N SER A 95 4.22 4.13 0.76
CA SER A 95 4.26 4.04 -0.70
C SER A 95 5.20 2.95 -1.19
N ALA A 96 6.34 2.73 -0.50
CA ALA A 96 7.25 1.63 -0.80
C ALA A 96 6.60 0.25 -0.52
N LEU A 97 5.78 0.15 0.54
CA LEU A 97 5.01 -1.08 0.82
C LEU A 97 4.02 -1.38 -0.32
N VAL A 98 3.27 -0.37 -0.76
CA VAL A 98 2.31 -0.51 -1.88
C VAL A 98 3.02 -0.89 -3.17
N ALA A 99 4.15 -0.26 -3.47
CA ALA A 99 4.95 -0.59 -4.65
C ALA A 99 5.48 -2.03 -4.59
N GLU A 100 5.90 -2.50 -3.41
CA GLU A 100 6.35 -3.88 -3.25
C GLU A 100 5.20 -4.89 -3.39
N GLN A 101 3.98 -4.57 -2.93
CA GLN A 101 2.79 -5.39 -3.18
C GLN A 101 2.53 -5.54 -4.69
N ALA A 102 2.60 -4.44 -5.44
CA ALA A 102 2.42 -4.45 -6.89
C ALA A 102 3.52 -5.26 -7.59
N ARG A 103 4.78 -5.15 -7.13
CA ARG A 103 5.89 -5.97 -7.64
C ARG A 103 5.65 -7.46 -7.40
N ILE A 104 5.22 -7.83 -6.19
CA ILE A 104 4.91 -9.22 -5.85
C ILE A 104 3.74 -9.74 -6.70
N GLU A 105 2.67 -8.95 -6.86
CA GLU A 105 1.56 -9.31 -7.75
C GLU A 105 2.05 -9.60 -9.16
N ALA A 106 2.80 -8.69 -9.76
CA ALA A 106 3.32 -8.85 -11.11
C ALA A 106 4.20 -10.11 -11.21
N LEU A 107 5.09 -10.34 -10.23
CA LEU A 107 5.91 -11.54 -10.17
C LEU A 107 5.06 -12.81 -10.13
N MET A 108 4.06 -12.87 -9.27
CA MET A 108 3.20 -14.03 -9.11
C MET A 108 2.38 -14.29 -10.37
N ARG A 109 1.72 -13.27 -10.92
CA ARG A 109 0.89 -13.39 -12.13
C ARG A 109 1.69 -13.83 -13.34
N ASN A 110 2.90 -13.30 -13.52
CA ASN A 110 3.81 -13.69 -14.61
C ASN A 110 4.35 -15.14 -14.47
N ASN A 111 4.16 -15.75 -13.29
CA ASN A 111 4.58 -17.14 -13.03
C ASN A 111 3.38 -18.06 -12.73
N GLY A 112 2.22 -17.76 -13.31
CA GLY A 112 1.06 -18.65 -13.32
C GLY A 112 0.05 -18.42 -12.21
N TYR A 113 0.31 -17.60 -11.20
CA TYR A 113 -0.68 -17.27 -10.16
C TYR A 113 -1.69 -16.23 -10.68
N TYR A 114 -2.45 -16.61 -11.69
CA TYR A 114 -3.33 -15.73 -12.45
C TYR A 114 -4.29 -14.90 -11.59
N TYR A 115 -4.84 -15.51 -10.54
CA TYR A 115 -5.79 -14.87 -9.62
C TYR A 115 -5.13 -14.14 -8.44
N PHE A 116 -3.81 -13.99 -8.46
CA PHE A 116 -3.12 -13.27 -7.38
C PHE A 116 -3.46 -11.76 -7.42
N SER A 117 -3.65 -11.15 -6.25
CA SER A 117 -3.96 -9.73 -6.06
C SER A 117 -2.98 -9.10 -5.06
N PRO A 118 -2.68 -7.80 -5.16
CA PRO A 118 -1.83 -7.09 -4.20
C PRO A 118 -2.30 -7.25 -2.75
N THR A 119 -3.62 -7.27 -2.55
CA THR A 119 -4.26 -7.44 -1.23
C THR A 119 -3.98 -8.79 -0.57
N TYR A 120 -3.43 -9.75 -1.32
CA TYR A 120 -3.02 -11.07 -0.79
C TYR A 120 -1.62 -11.04 -0.19
N THR A 121 -0.98 -9.87 -0.12
CA THR A 121 0.27 -9.65 0.58
C THR A 121 0.03 -8.73 1.78
N THR A 122 0.45 -9.17 2.97
CA THR A 122 0.31 -8.43 4.22
C THR A 122 1.68 -8.14 4.81
N PHE A 123 1.81 -7.00 5.46
CA PHE A 123 3.03 -6.58 6.15
C PHE A 123 2.82 -6.60 7.66
N PHE A 124 3.78 -7.18 8.37
CA PHE A 124 3.87 -7.13 9.82
C PHE A 124 5.13 -6.36 10.19
N ALA A 125 4.96 -5.25 10.91
CA ALA A 125 6.03 -4.37 11.30
C ALA A 125 6.26 -4.48 12.81
N ASP A 126 7.48 -4.81 13.22
CA ASP A 126 7.95 -4.73 14.59
C ASP A 126 8.80 -3.47 14.74
N THR A 127 8.39 -2.60 15.66
CA THR A 127 9.07 -1.33 16.00
C THR A 127 9.61 -1.33 17.43
N VAL A 128 9.52 -2.46 18.12
CA VAL A 128 9.90 -2.58 19.55
C VAL A 128 11.30 -3.15 19.72
N ALA A 129 11.64 -4.14 18.89
CA ALA A 129 12.91 -4.86 19.01
C ALA A 129 14.15 -3.95 18.84
N HIS A 130 14.05 -2.94 17.97
CA HIS A 130 15.17 -2.02 17.72
C HIS A 130 14.63 -0.57 17.62
N PRO A 131 14.90 0.30 18.62
CA PRO A 131 14.40 1.67 18.63
C PRO A 131 14.81 2.47 17.38
N GLY A 132 13.85 3.13 16.74
CA GLY A 132 14.06 3.89 15.51
C GLY A 132 14.10 3.06 14.23
N TYR A 133 13.95 1.75 14.34
CA TYR A 133 13.96 0.83 13.20
C TYR A 133 12.69 -0.03 13.15
N VAL A 134 12.41 -0.53 11.95
CA VAL A 134 11.27 -1.42 11.65
C VAL A 134 11.79 -2.73 11.10
N GLN A 135 11.51 -3.83 11.80
CA GLN A 135 11.67 -5.18 11.26
C GLN A 135 10.37 -5.56 10.53
N LEU A 136 10.48 -5.77 9.24
CA LEU A 136 9.33 -6.01 8.38
C LEU A 136 9.24 -7.47 7.96
N GLN A 137 8.08 -8.08 8.15
CA GLN A 137 7.77 -9.40 7.63
C GLN A 137 6.68 -9.27 6.56
N VAL A 138 6.99 -9.73 5.37
CA VAL A 138 6.06 -9.84 4.25
C VAL A 138 5.47 -11.23 4.25
N ARG A 139 4.16 -11.34 4.39
CA ARG A 139 3.44 -12.63 4.48
C ARG A 139 2.25 -12.65 3.53
N PRO A 140 1.85 -13.83 3.07
CA PRO A 140 0.57 -13.97 2.40
C PRO A 140 -0.58 -13.68 3.38
N ALA A 141 -1.61 -12.98 2.90
CA ALA A 141 -2.82 -12.73 3.68
C ALA A 141 -3.52 -14.05 4.04
N ALA A 142 -4.06 -14.15 5.25
CA ALA A 142 -4.74 -15.36 5.72
C ALA A 142 -5.99 -15.68 4.88
N GLN A 143 -6.76 -14.66 4.52
CA GLN A 143 -7.98 -14.80 3.72
C GLN A 143 -7.67 -14.63 2.23
N ARG A 144 -7.23 -15.72 1.59
CA ARG A 144 -7.01 -15.80 0.14
C ARG A 144 -7.86 -16.91 -0.43
N PRO A 145 -8.55 -16.71 -1.58
CA PRO A 145 -9.28 -17.78 -2.24
C PRO A 145 -8.31 -18.89 -2.70
N ALA A 146 -8.76 -20.12 -2.63
CA ALA A 146 -7.93 -21.30 -3.01
C ALA A 146 -7.37 -21.19 -4.44
N VAL A 147 -8.12 -20.58 -5.35
CA VAL A 147 -7.70 -20.35 -6.75
C VAL A 147 -6.48 -19.43 -6.87
N ALA A 148 -6.26 -18.53 -5.90
CA ALA A 148 -5.12 -17.61 -5.89
C ALA A 148 -3.87 -18.20 -5.19
N GLN A 149 -3.99 -19.41 -4.61
CA GLN A 149 -2.92 -20.04 -3.84
C GLN A 149 -2.08 -21.03 -4.64
N ARG A 150 -2.39 -21.21 -5.92
CA ARG A 150 -1.69 -22.15 -6.81
C ARG A 150 -1.49 -21.56 -8.20
N PRO A 151 -0.43 -21.96 -8.90
CA PRO A 151 -0.25 -21.58 -10.29
C PRO A 151 -1.24 -22.30 -11.21
N TRP A 152 -1.61 -21.63 -12.30
CA TRP A 152 -2.48 -22.14 -13.36
C TRP A 152 -1.69 -22.22 -14.64
N TYR A 153 -1.94 -23.26 -15.43
CA TYR A 153 -1.27 -23.51 -16.70
C TYR A 153 -2.33 -23.65 -17.80
N ILE A 154 -2.02 -23.16 -18.99
CA ILE A 154 -2.84 -23.39 -20.17
C ILE A 154 -2.65 -24.82 -20.61
N GLY A 155 -3.72 -25.63 -20.61
CA GLY A 155 -3.69 -27.02 -21.05
C GLY A 155 -3.77 -27.11 -22.58
N HIS A 156 -4.92 -26.77 -23.15
CA HIS A 156 -5.16 -26.84 -24.58
C HIS A 156 -5.74 -25.52 -25.07
N VAL A 157 -5.36 -25.13 -26.29
CA VAL A 157 -5.92 -23.96 -26.98
C VAL A 157 -6.59 -24.47 -28.25
N TYR A 158 -7.89 -24.26 -28.39
CA TYR A 158 -8.66 -24.56 -29.57
C TYR A 158 -8.94 -23.26 -30.31
N VAL A 159 -8.56 -23.20 -31.59
CA VAL A 159 -8.86 -22.07 -32.47
C VAL A 159 -9.87 -22.55 -33.54
N THR A 160 -11.07 -22.00 -33.50
CA THR A 160 -12.07 -22.26 -34.54
C THR A 160 -12.18 -21.02 -35.41
N ILE A 161 -11.84 -21.20 -36.71
CA ILE A 161 -12.01 -20.16 -37.72
C ILE A 161 -13.39 -20.44 -38.36
N ARG A 162 -14.28 -19.47 -38.28
CA ARG A 162 -15.58 -19.52 -38.97
C ARG A 162 -15.51 -18.57 -40.17
N ASP A 163 -15.87 -19.07 -41.34
CA ASP A 163 -16.06 -18.22 -42.51
C ASP A 163 -17.50 -17.67 -42.47
N GLU A 164 -17.64 -16.35 -42.56
CA GLU A 164 -18.96 -15.69 -42.56
C GLU A 164 -19.80 -16.00 -43.82
N ASN A 165 -19.23 -16.65 -44.83
CA ASN A 165 -19.91 -17.00 -46.06
C ASN A 165 -20.62 -18.36 -46.06
N GLU A 166 -20.62 -19.14 -44.97
CA GLU A 166 -21.37 -20.41 -44.86
C GLU A 166 -22.83 -20.24 -44.39
N SER A 167 -23.39 -19.06 -44.44
CA SER A 167 -24.84 -18.87 -44.30
C SER A 167 -25.50 -18.91 -45.69
N ASN A 168 -26.22 -20.01 -45.97
CA ASN A 168 -27.13 -20.27 -47.10
C ASN A 168 -26.60 -21.14 -48.25
N ILE A 169 -26.35 -22.41 -47.93
CA ILE A 169 -26.65 -23.47 -48.92
C ILE A 169 -27.53 -24.49 -48.19
N THR A 170 -28.85 -24.21 -48.15
CA THR A 170 -29.89 -25.22 -48.00
C THR A 170 -30.24 -25.67 -49.42
N GLY A 171 -29.77 -26.83 -49.81
CA GLY A 171 -30.25 -27.60 -50.91
C GLY A 171 -30.95 -28.84 -50.41
#